data_1b25876372bf50c9e376db11749aa14b
#
_entry.id   1b25876372bf50c9e376db11749aa14b
#
_cell.length_a   1.000
_cell.length_b   1.000
_cell.length_c   1.000
_cell.angle_alpha   90.00
_cell.angle_beta   90.00
_cell.angle_gamma   90.00
#
_symmetry.space_group_name_H-M   'P 1'
#
loop_
_entity.id
_entity.type
_entity.pdbx_description
1 polymer ?
#
loop_
_entity_poly.entity_id
_entity_poly.type
_entity_poly.pdbx_seq_one_letter_code
_entity_poly.pdbx_strand_id
1 'polypeptide(L)'
;PPCHILFQTGDTVLVCRRLEGEFLAYRNAIPRNNPIHVECDARTLLASIDRVSLIISEKLKSPLRCVFGDGLVSITTKTGIGDAADQCPITGDGQELEIGFNNKYLMDALKAAPADRLRLEFSSGVAPCVILPAEGEENFIYMVLPVRLKAN
;
A
#
# COMPACT_ATOMS: atom_id res chain seq x y z
N PRO A 1 -36.75 9.58 -0.84
CA PRO A 1 -36.22 10.93 -0.67
C PRO A 1 -34.85 11.06 -1.33
N PRO A 2 -34.52 12.18 -1.99
CA PRO A 2 -33.25 12.32 -2.72
C PRO A 2 -32.00 12.26 -1.84
N CYS A 3 -32.16 12.33 -0.52
CA CYS A 3 -31.05 12.31 0.46
C CYS A 3 -30.73 10.92 1.03
N HIS A 4 -31.39 9.88 0.56
CA HIS A 4 -31.19 8.52 1.08
C HIS A 4 -30.87 7.55 -0.06
N ILE A 5 -30.09 6.53 0.29
CA ILE A 5 -29.81 5.36 -0.53
C ILE A 5 -30.48 4.18 0.16
N LEU A 6 -31.20 3.38 -0.63
CA LEU A 6 -31.92 2.21 -0.14
C LEU A 6 -31.31 0.97 -0.78
N PHE A 7 -30.92 0.02 0.05
CA PHE A 7 -30.44 -1.30 -0.35
C PHE A 7 -31.47 -2.34 0.06
N GLN A 8 -31.89 -3.19 -0.86
CA GLN A 8 -32.80 -4.27 -0.58
C GLN A 8 -32.17 -5.60 -1.00
N THR A 9 -32.20 -6.57 -0.09
CA THR A 9 -31.78 -7.95 -0.34
C THR A 9 -32.77 -8.89 0.34
N GLY A 10 -33.52 -9.66 -0.45
CA GLY A 10 -34.63 -10.47 0.08
C GLY A 10 -35.62 -9.60 0.86
N ASP A 11 -35.90 -10.00 2.12
CA ASP A 11 -36.84 -9.31 3.01
C ASP A 11 -36.16 -8.20 3.85
N THR A 12 -34.87 -7.97 3.65
CA THR A 12 -34.11 -6.96 4.42
C THR A 12 -33.96 -5.69 3.61
N VAL A 13 -34.27 -4.55 4.24
CA VAL A 13 -34.11 -3.21 3.65
C VAL A 13 -33.19 -2.40 4.57
N LEU A 14 -32.07 -1.91 4.02
CA LEU A 14 -31.16 -0.98 4.66
C LEU A 14 -31.35 0.41 4.04
N VAL A 15 -31.65 1.40 4.87
CA VAL A 15 -31.79 2.80 4.47
C VAL A 15 -30.63 3.60 5.06
N CYS A 16 -29.80 4.17 4.18
CA CYS A 16 -28.66 4.99 4.58
C CYS A 16 -28.88 6.44 4.16
N ARG A 17 -28.52 7.38 5.03
CA ARG A 17 -28.46 8.79 4.62
C ARG A 17 -27.27 9.03 3.74
N ARG A 18 -27.46 9.67 2.60
CA ARG A 18 -26.38 10.09 1.71
C ARG A 18 -25.60 11.25 2.36
N LEU A 19 -24.27 11.17 2.29
CA LEU A 19 -23.44 12.31 2.69
C LEU A 19 -23.66 13.49 1.72
N GLU A 20 -23.62 14.69 2.25
CA GLU A 20 -23.69 15.91 1.48
C GLU A 20 -22.32 16.26 0.89
N GLY A 21 -22.30 16.99 -0.23
CA GLY A 21 -21.10 17.43 -0.91
C GLY A 21 -20.76 16.65 -2.17
N GLU A 22 -19.75 17.13 -2.88
CA GLU A 22 -19.25 16.47 -4.08
C GLU A 22 -18.29 15.34 -3.65
N PHE A 23 -18.38 14.19 -4.34
CA PHE A 23 -17.47 13.09 -4.13
C PHE A 23 -16.08 13.48 -4.66
N LEU A 24 -15.03 13.11 -3.92
CA LEU A 24 -13.64 13.39 -4.30
C LEU A 24 -13.36 12.87 -5.72
N ALA A 25 -12.79 13.72 -6.57
CA ALA A 25 -12.31 13.33 -7.90
C ALA A 25 -11.04 12.46 -7.77
N TYR A 26 -11.17 11.26 -7.17
CA TYR A 26 -10.06 10.37 -6.81
C TYR A 26 -9.17 10.00 -8.00
N ARG A 27 -9.72 9.99 -9.22
CA ARG A 27 -8.95 9.71 -10.44
C ARG A 27 -7.82 10.72 -10.68
N ASN A 28 -7.98 11.95 -10.19
CA ASN A 28 -6.98 12.99 -10.28
C ASN A 28 -5.89 12.84 -9.19
N ALA A 29 -6.20 12.12 -8.12
CA ALA A 29 -5.25 11.86 -7.04
C ALA A 29 -4.34 10.64 -7.30
N ILE A 30 -4.72 9.77 -8.24
CA ILE A 30 -3.95 8.57 -8.60
C ILE A 30 -2.84 9.00 -9.58
N PRO A 31 -1.55 8.82 -9.24
CA PRO A 31 -0.46 9.09 -10.16
C PRO A 31 -0.55 8.18 -11.40
N ARG A 32 -0.36 8.76 -12.59
CA ARG A 32 -0.47 8.02 -13.86
C ARG A 32 0.86 7.76 -14.55
N ASN A 33 1.88 8.55 -14.24
CA ASN A 33 3.19 8.46 -14.86
C ASN A 33 4.21 8.09 -13.79
N ASN A 34 4.28 6.82 -13.48
CA ASN A 34 5.19 6.28 -12.49
C ASN A 34 6.36 5.61 -13.22
N PRO A 35 7.57 6.20 -13.25
CA PRO A 35 8.69 5.65 -14.03
C PRO A 35 9.32 4.41 -13.39
N ILE A 36 9.11 4.18 -12.10
CA ILE A 36 9.70 3.05 -11.38
C ILE A 36 8.64 1.98 -11.19
N HIS A 37 8.89 0.79 -11.73
CA HIS A 37 8.00 -0.35 -11.66
C HIS A 37 8.75 -1.57 -11.15
N VAL A 38 8.20 -2.19 -10.11
CA VAL A 38 8.69 -3.48 -9.59
C VAL A 38 7.53 -4.45 -9.44
N GLU A 39 7.81 -5.74 -9.59
CA GLU A 39 6.84 -6.79 -9.37
C GLU A 39 7.28 -7.71 -8.24
N CYS A 40 6.33 -8.22 -7.50
CA CYS A 40 6.58 -9.12 -6.40
C CYS A 40 5.46 -10.14 -6.22
N ASP A 41 5.75 -11.22 -5.51
CA ASP A 41 4.75 -12.11 -4.95
C ASP A 41 4.09 -11.44 -3.73
N ALA A 42 2.76 -11.34 -3.75
CA ALA A 42 1.99 -10.63 -2.73
C ALA A 42 2.16 -11.25 -1.33
N ARG A 43 2.19 -12.59 -1.25
CA ARG A 43 2.29 -13.32 0.03
C ARG A 43 3.69 -13.19 0.61
N THR A 44 4.71 -13.27 -0.23
CA THR A 44 6.12 -13.13 0.19
C THR A 44 6.37 -11.73 0.73
N LEU A 45 5.93 -10.68 0.02
CA LEU A 45 6.05 -9.30 0.47
C LEU A 45 5.28 -9.06 1.76
N LEU A 46 4.03 -9.54 1.85
CA LEU A 46 3.21 -9.43 3.05
C LEU A 46 3.88 -10.11 4.26
N ALA A 47 4.41 -11.31 4.08
CA ALA A 47 5.07 -12.05 5.15
C ALA A 47 6.34 -11.33 5.65
N SER A 48 7.13 -10.72 4.75
CA SER A 48 8.31 -9.93 5.12
C SER A 48 7.92 -8.68 5.90
N ILE A 49 6.88 -7.97 5.48
CA ILE A 49 6.36 -6.80 6.19
C ILE A 49 5.82 -7.18 7.56
N ASP A 50 5.09 -8.29 7.66
CA ASP A 50 4.51 -8.77 8.91
C ASP A 50 5.62 -9.07 9.95
N ARG A 51 6.68 -9.79 9.54
CA ARG A 51 7.83 -10.08 10.41
C ARG A 51 8.51 -8.81 10.94
N VAL A 52 8.79 -7.85 10.08
CA VAL A 52 9.41 -6.57 10.47
C VAL A 52 8.47 -5.76 11.37
N SER A 53 7.17 -5.90 11.17
CA SER A 53 6.14 -5.16 11.92
C SER A 53 5.96 -5.64 13.37
N LEU A 54 6.48 -6.80 13.74
CA LEU A 54 6.33 -7.37 15.10
C LEU A 54 6.84 -6.45 16.21
N ILE A 55 7.82 -5.60 15.91
CA ILE A 55 8.37 -4.63 16.89
C ILE A 55 7.72 -3.25 16.80
N ILE A 56 6.77 -3.04 15.87
CA ILE A 56 6.03 -1.79 15.74
C ILE A 56 4.79 -1.87 16.62
N SER A 57 4.68 -0.99 17.60
CA SER A 57 3.48 -0.86 18.41
C SER A 57 2.64 0.33 17.96
N GLU A 58 1.33 0.29 18.27
CA GLU A 58 0.42 1.41 17.98
C GLU A 58 0.85 2.73 18.64
N LYS A 59 1.56 2.64 19.76
CA LYS A 59 2.09 3.81 20.47
C LYS A 59 3.34 4.39 19.79
N LEU A 60 4.20 3.54 19.24
CA LEU A 60 5.49 3.98 18.67
C LEU A 60 5.37 4.47 17.23
N LYS A 61 4.37 4.00 16.49
CA LYS A 61 4.08 4.42 15.08
C LYS A 61 5.33 4.56 14.20
N SER A 62 6.33 3.70 14.44
CA SER A 62 7.56 3.72 13.63
C SER A 62 7.22 3.34 12.19
N PRO A 63 7.71 4.08 11.18
CA PRO A 63 7.47 3.73 9.80
C PRO A 63 8.28 2.50 9.39
N LEU A 64 7.75 1.75 8.43
CA LEU A 64 8.56 0.85 7.62
C LEU A 64 9.39 1.70 6.65
N ARG A 65 10.68 1.41 6.57
CA ARG A 65 11.58 1.94 5.55
C ARG A 65 11.77 0.86 4.51
N CYS A 66 11.39 1.11 3.29
CA CYS A 66 11.56 0.21 2.15
C CYS A 66 12.56 0.82 1.18
N VAL A 67 13.56 0.04 0.78
CA VAL A 67 14.52 0.40 -0.28
C VAL A 67 14.37 -0.63 -1.39
N PHE A 68 13.90 -0.17 -2.53
CA PHE A 68 13.67 -0.98 -3.73
C PHE A 68 14.92 -0.90 -4.62
N GLY A 69 15.76 -1.93 -4.56
CA GLY A 69 16.96 -2.06 -5.39
C GLY A 69 16.74 -2.94 -6.62
N ASP A 70 17.82 -3.43 -7.18
CA ASP A 70 17.81 -4.41 -8.26
C ASP A 70 17.53 -5.80 -7.69
N GLY A 71 16.36 -6.36 -8.04
CA GLY A 71 15.95 -7.72 -7.67
C GLY A 71 15.55 -7.92 -6.21
N LEU A 72 15.66 -6.92 -5.33
CA LEU A 72 15.31 -7.02 -3.91
C LEU A 72 14.69 -5.74 -3.37
N VAL A 73 13.74 -5.89 -2.45
CA VAL A 73 13.33 -4.82 -1.54
C VAL A 73 13.84 -5.12 -0.14
N SER A 74 14.58 -4.19 0.44
CA SER A 74 14.99 -4.22 1.83
C SER A 74 13.96 -3.48 2.68
N ILE A 75 13.43 -4.15 3.71
CA ILE A 75 12.38 -3.64 4.58
C ILE A 75 12.94 -3.54 5.99
N THR A 76 12.97 -2.34 6.55
CA THR A 76 13.54 -2.10 7.88
C THR A 76 12.63 -1.23 8.73
N THR A 77 12.75 -1.36 10.04
CA THR A 77 12.15 -0.43 11.00
C THR A 77 13.03 -0.28 12.22
N LYS A 78 13.04 0.91 12.80
CA LYS A 78 13.73 1.21 14.06
C LYS A 78 12.74 1.70 15.09
N THR A 79 12.80 1.10 16.27
CA THR A 79 11.92 1.45 17.39
C THR A 79 12.75 1.63 18.66
N GLY A 80 12.15 2.13 19.72
CA GLY A 80 12.83 2.24 21.01
C GLY A 80 13.17 0.91 21.68
N ILE A 81 12.63 -0.22 21.18
CA ILE A 81 12.88 -1.56 21.72
C ILE A 81 13.84 -2.39 20.84
N GLY A 82 14.22 -1.89 19.68
CA GLY A 82 15.15 -2.56 18.78
C GLY A 82 14.90 -2.26 17.30
N ASP A 83 15.70 -2.90 16.47
CA ASP A 83 15.65 -2.80 15.02
C ASP A 83 15.22 -4.15 14.42
N ALA A 84 14.44 -4.11 13.36
CA ALA A 84 14.08 -5.28 12.56
C ALA A 84 14.37 -5.02 11.08
N ALA A 85 14.81 -6.07 10.38
CA ALA A 85 15.10 -6.04 8.96
C ALA A 85 14.71 -7.35 8.30
N ASP A 86 14.22 -7.26 7.07
CA ASP A 86 13.94 -8.40 6.19
C ASP A 86 14.11 -7.99 4.74
N GLN A 87 14.13 -8.96 3.85
CA GLN A 87 14.25 -8.76 2.41
C GLN A 87 13.26 -9.61 1.66
N CYS A 88 12.72 -9.06 0.57
CA CYS A 88 11.81 -9.77 -0.31
C CYS A 88 12.31 -9.67 -1.75
N PRO A 89 12.37 -10.79 -2.50
CA PRO A 89 12.68 -10.77 -3.93
C PRO A 89 11.62 -9.99 -4.70
N ILE A 90 12.08 -9.18 -5.63
CA ILE A 90 11.27 -8.46 -6.61
C ILE A 90 11.85 -8.67 -8.01
N THR A 91 11.08 -8.37 -9.04
CA THR A 91 11.57 -8.25 -10.42
C THR A 91 11.41 -6.79 -10.87
N GLY A 92 12.30 -6.33 -11.75
CA GLY A 92 12.38 -4.93 -12.13
C GLY A 92 13.42 -4.17 -11.32
N ASP A 93 13.72 -2.96 -11.78
CA ASP A 93 14.70 -2.06 -11.18
C ASP A 93 13.99 -0.99 -10.34
N GLY A 94 14.14 -1.08 -9.03
CA GLY A 94 13.61 -0.12 -8.08
C GLY A 94 14.41 1.17 -7.98
N GLN A 95 15.54 1.29 -8.71
CA GLN A 95 16.40 2.48 -8.80
C GLN A 95 16.86 2.99 -7.43
N GLU A 96 17.12 2.08 -6.49
CA GLU A 96 17.45 2.39 -5.09
C GLU A 96 16.44 3.33 -4.42
N LEU A 97 15.17 3.25 -4.86
CA LEU A 97 14.10 4.07 -4.31
C LEU A 97 13.89 3.79 -2.83
N GLU A 98 14.07 4.83 -2.03
CA GLU A 98 13.76 4.79 -0.62
C GLU A 98 12.41 5.44 -0.34
N ILE A 99 11.52 4.73 0.36
CA ILE A 99 10.18 5.20 0.71
C ILE A 99 9.75 4.67 2.08
N GLY A 100 9.04 5.50 2.84
CA GLY A 100 8.46 5.11 4.13
C GLY A 100 7.00 4.76 4.02
N PHE A 101 6.55 3.74 4.76
CA PHE A 101 5.13 3.38 4.83
C PHE A 101 4.64 3.20 6.27
N ASN A 102 3.35 3.45 6.45
CA ASN A 102 2.63 2.89 7.59
C ASN A 102 2.42 1.39 7.32
N ASN A 103 2.95 0.53 8.20
CA ASN A 103 2.87 -0.92 8.04
C ASN A 103 1.45 -1.44 7.90
N LYS A 104 0.50 -0.93 8.69
CA LYS A 104 -0.89 -1.35 8.66
C LYS A 104 -1.53 -1.08 7.30
N TYR A 105 -1.37 0.14 6.77
CA TYR A 105 -1.98 0.49 5.47
C TYR A 105 -1.39 -0.31 4.31
N LEU A 106 -0.08 -0.54 4.33
CA LEU A 106 0.55 -1.36 3.30
C LEU A 106 0.09 -2.82 3.40
N MET A 107 0.04 -3.39 4.61
CA MET A 107 -0.47 -4.75 4.82
C MET A 107 -1.95 -4.90 4.44
N ASP A 108 -2.79 -3.91 4.77
CA ASP A 108 -4.21 -3.94 4.42
C ASP A 108 -4.41 -3.95 2.90
N ALA A 109 -3.64 -3.15 2.16
CA ALA A 109 -3.66 -3.15 0.71
C ALA A 109 -3.22 -4.50 0.11
N LEU A 110 -2.12 -5.08 0.63
CA LEU A 110 -1.62 -6.39 0.17
C LEU A 110 -2.59 -7.53 0.48
N LYS A 111 -3.23 -7.52 1.66
CA LYS A 111 -4.23 -8.52 2.05
C LYS A 111 -5.50 -8.45 1.22
N ALA A 112 -5.89 -7.25 0.79
CA ALA A 112 -7.09 -7.03 -0.01
C ALA A 112 -6.87 -7.33 -1.50
N ALA A 113 -5.62 -7.39 -1.97
CA ALA A 113 -5.31 -7.62 -3.37
C ALA A 113 -5.73 -9.03 -3.82
N PRO A 114 -6.61 -9.17 -4.83
CA PRO A 114 -7.09 -10.44 -5.31
C PRO A 114 -6.15 -11.08 -6.35
N ALA A 115 -4.84 -10.84 -6.26
CA ALA A 115 -3.82 -11.35 -7.17
C ALA A 115 -2.59 -11.83 -6.41
N ASP A 116 -2.00 -12.92 -6.87
CA ASP A 116 -0.78 -13.49 -6.27
C ASP A 116 0.46 -12.67 -6.64
N ARG A 117 0.51 -12.11 -7.86
CA ARG A 117 1.59 -11.22 -8.31
C ARG A 117 1.11 -9.78 -8.44
N LEU A 118 1.87 -8.88 -7.86
CA LEU A 118 1.56 -7.45 -7.82
C LEU A 118 2.65 -6.64 -8.52
N ARG A 119 2.23 -5.58 -9.22
CA ARG A 119 3.07 -4.52 -9.73
C ARG A 119 2.94 -3.30 -8.82
N LEU A 120 4.05 -2.85 -8.28
CA LEU A 120 4.15 -1.64 -7.48
C LEU A 120 4.78 -0.55 -8.35
N GLU A 121 4.12 0.59 -8.42
CA GLU A 121 4.55 1.71 -9.24
C GLU A 121 4.83 2.94 -8.38
N PHE A 122 5.93 3.63 -8.71
CA PHE A 122 6.38 4.80 -7.97
C PHE A 122 6.81 5.92 -8.91
N SER A 123 6.58 7.16 -8.48
CA SER A 123 7.20 8.33 -9.14
C SER A 123 8.34 8.93 -8.31
N SER A 124 8.32 8.74 -6.99
CA SER A 124 9.40 9.15 -6.07
C SER A 124 9.17 8.58 -4.67
N GLY A 125 10.15 8.70 -3.77
CA GLY A 125 10.04 8.25 -2.36
C GLY A 125 9.09 9.09 -1.48
N VAL A 126 8.51 10.15 -2.01
CA VAL A 126 7.53 11.00 -1.32
C VAL A 126 6.17 11.07 -2.01
N ALA A 127 6.02 10.37 -3.13
CA ALA A 127 4.77 10.21 -3.85
C ALA A 127 4.06 8.90 -3.47
N PRO A 128 2.74 8.80 -3.70
CA PRO A 128 2.00 7.57 -3.43
C PRO A 128 2.55 6.36 -4.20
N CYS A 129 2.57 5.20 -3.52
CA CYS A 129 2.74 3.91 -4.18
C CYS A 129 1.41 3.48 -4.79
N VAL A 130 1.40 3.09 -6.04
CA VAL A 130 0.26 2.49 -6.73
C VAL A 130 0.49 0.99 -6.84
N ILE A 131 -0.50 0.19 -6.44
CA ILE A 131 -0.46 -1.27 -6.46
C ILE A 131 -1.51 -1.77 -7.43
N LEU A 132 -1.08 -2.56 -8.39
CA LEU A 132 -1.86 -3.11 -9.49
C LEU A 132 -1.61 -4.62 -9.61
N PRO A 133 -2.46 -5.39 -10.31
CA PRO A 133 -2.08 -6.74 -10.71
C PRO A 133 -0.89 -6.67 -11.67
N ALA A 134 0.07 -7.59 -11.53
CA ALA A 134 1.23 -7.68 -12.43
C ALA A 134 0.84 -8.28 -13.79
N GLU A 135 -0.20 -9.10 -13.81
CA GLU A 135 -0.67 -9.83 -14.99
C GLU A 135 -2.18 -9.69 -15.17
N GLY A 136 -2.65 -9.82 -16.41
CA GLY A 136 -4.07 -9.78 -16.74
C GLY A 136 -4.67 -8.36 -16.82
N GLU A 137 -5.97 -8.27 -16.62
CA GLU A 137 -6.68 -6.98 -16.64
C GLU A 137 -6.50 -6.24 -15.31
N GLU A 138 -6.35 -4.92 -15.39
CA GLU A 138 -6.28 -4.04 -14.22
C GLU A 138 -7.67 -3.90 -13.57
N ASN A 139 -8.09 -4.93 -12.84
CA ASN A 139 -9.39 -5.03 -12.20
C ASN A 139 -9.44 -4.40 -10.80
N PHE A 140 -8.32 -3.98 -10.26
CA PHE A 140 -8.20 -3.22 -9.02
C PHE A 140 -7.01 -2.25 -9.07
N ILE A 141 -7.09 -1.22 -8.25
CA ILE A 141 -6.00 -0.28 -8.00
C ILE A 141 -6.02 0.10 -6.52
N TYR A 142 -4.87 -0.01 -5.85
CA TYR A 142 -4.69 0.51 -4.51
C TYR A 142 -3.64 1.61 -4.52
N MET A 143 -3.87 2.63 -3.72
CA MET A 143 -2.93 3.74 -3.54
C MET A 143 -2.57 3.84 -2.06
N VAL A 144 -1.28 3.70 -1.75
CA VAL A 144 -0.76 3.80 -0.39
C VAL A 144 0.12 5.04 -0.28
N LEU A 145 -0.27 5.96 0.60
CA LEU A 145 0.47 7.19 0.84
C LEU A 145 1.76 6.91 1.61
N PRO A 146 2.87 7.55 1.24
CA PRO A 146 4.13 7.43 1.96
C PRO A 146 4.08 8.16 3.31
N VAL A 147 4.92 7.71 4.22
CA VAL A 147 5.24 8.40 5.47
C VAL A 147 6.63 9.02 5.35
N ARG A 148 6.77 10.27 5.75
CA ARG A 148 8.09 10.93 5.76
C ARG A 148 9.06 10.19 6.68
N LEU A 149 10.15 9.74 6.13
CA LEU A 149 11.28 9.22 6.90
C LEU A 149 12.04 10.40 7.50
N LYS A 150 12.42 10.26 8.78
CA LYS A 150 13.35 11.23 9.39
C LYS A 150 14.74 11.01 8.76
N ALA A 151 15.41 12.09 8.38
CA ALA A 151 16.82 12.01 8.05
C ALA A 151 17.58 11.49 9.28
N ASN A 152 18.44 10.51 9.07
CA ASN A 152 19.34 10.01 10.11
C ASN A 152 20.41 11.04 10.41
#